data_f9b66ddef2433b30f7300ee0a46a2128
#
_entry.id   f9b66ddef2433b30f7300ee0a46a2128
#
_cell.length_a   1.000
_cell.length_b   1.000
_cell.length_c   1.000
_cell.angle_alpha   90.00
_cell.angle_beta   90.00
_cell.angle_gamma   90.00
#
_symmetry.space_group_name_H-M   'P 1'
#
loop_
_entity.id
_entity.type
_entity.pdbx_description
1 polymer ?
#
loop_
_entity_poly.entity_id
_entity_poly.type
_entity_poly.pdbx_seq_one_letter_code
_entity_poly.pdbx_strand_id
1 'polypeptide(L)'
;LLNETTYVDTTNKKSNPSANANPHLGKFEVVSSVYLSNASFTGASSKAWYLLADPNRLPSIEVAFLNGVDRPTVEKTDADFNTLGIQFRGYIDFGVREQDFRGALKMKGEA
;
A
#
# COMPACT_ATOMS: atom_id res chain seq x y z
N LEU A 1 13.03 13.18 -4.66
CA LEU A 1 12.59 14.47 -5.25
C LEU A 1 11.11 14.78 -5.02
N LEU A 2 10.21 13.77 -4.90
CA LEU A 2 8.76 14.04 -4.75
C LEU A 2 8.40 14.78 -3.45
N ASN A 3 9.16 14.56 -2.39
CA ASN A 3 8.94 15.18 -1.07
C ASN A 3 9.93 16.31 -0.73
N GLU A 4 10.77 16.67 -1.66
CA GLU A 4 11.67 17.81 -1.51
C GLU A 4 10.89 19.12 -1.65
N THR A 5 11.11 20.06 -0.73
CA THR A 5 10.43 21.38 -0.75
C THR A 5 10.93 22.25 -1.90
N THR A 6 12.19 22.12 -2.24
CA THR A 6 12.85 22.88 -3.31
C THR A 6 13.73 21.98 -4.14
N TYR A 7 13.86 22.28 -5.41
CA TYR A 7 14.88 21.66 -6.26
C TYR A 7 15.80 22.75 -6.85
N VAL A 8 17.05 22.39 -7.03
CA VAL A 8 18.04 23.27 -7.66
C VAL A 8 18.26 22.80 -9.08
N ASP A 9 17.94 23.65 -10.06
CA ASP A 9 18.28 23.39 -11.46
C ASP A 9 19.75 23.71 -11.71
N THR A 10 20.55 22.63 -11.81
CA THR A 10 21.98 22.74 -12.08
C THR A 10 22.32 22.89 -13.57
N THR A 11 21.33 22.84 -14.45
CA THR A 11 21.51 22.90 -15.90
C THR A 11 21.72 24.31 -16.38
N ASN A 12 21.28 25.33 -15.65
CA ASN A 12 21.47 26.71 -15.95
C ASN A 12 22.78 27.24 -15.33
N LYS A 13 23.87 27.20 -16.07
CA LYS A 13 25.19 27.71 -15.67
C LYS A 13 25.30 29.23 -15.48
N LYS A 14 24.20 29.95 -15.50
CA LYS A 14 24.18 31.39 -15.19
C LYS A 14 23.94 31.62 -13.71
N SER A 15 25.00 31.81 -13.01
CA SER A 15 25.31 32.54 -11.76
C SER A 15 24.27 32.67 -10.63
N ASN A 16 23.11 32.06 -10.66
CA ASN A 16 22.18 31.97 -9.53
C ASN A 16 21.44 30.65 -9.59
N PRO A 17 21.71 29.70 -8.68
CA PRO A 17 20.87 28.56 -8.52
C PRO A 17 19.48 29.05 -8.05
N SER A 18 18.56 29.23 -8.99
CA SER A 18 17.18 29.51 -8.61
C SER A 18 16.59 28.26 -7.93
N ALA A 19 16.47 28.36 -6.64
CA ALA A 19 15.70 27.37 -5.87
C ALA A 19 14.23 27.54 -6.26
N ASN A 20 13.72 26.66 -7.11
CA ASN A 20 12.31 26.65 -7.46
C ASN A 20 11.52 25.81 -6.45
N ALA A 21 10.38 26.32 -6.00
CA ALA A 21 9.47 25.55 -5.17
C ALA A 21 9.00 24.28 -5.94
N ASN A 22 8.98 23.16 -5.25
CA ASN A 22 8.50 21.91 -5.85
C ASN A 22 6.98 21.96 -6.08
N PRO A 23 6.49 21.97 -7.33
CA PRO A 23 5.06 22.04 -7.62
C PRO A 23 4.33 20.72 -7.29
N HIS A 24 5.05 19.66 -6.99
CA HIS A 24 4.53 18.34 -6.67
C HIS A 24 4.56 18.02 -5.18
N LEU A 25 4.98 18.97 -4.34
CA LEU A 25 5.01 18.79 -2.89
C LEU A 25 3.62 18.45 -2.37
N GLY A 26 3.52 17.37 -1.60
CA GLY A 26 2.27 16.93 -0.98
C GLY A 26 1.21 16.33 -1.92
N LYS A 27 1.53 16.14 -3.22
CA LYS A 27 0.60 15.50 -4.16
C LYS A 27 0.61 13.97 -4.08
N PHE A 28 1.65 13.41 -3.53
CA PHE A 28 1.85 11.95 -3.45
C PHE A 28 2.18 11.54 -2.03
N GLU A 29 1.53 10.49 -1.58
CA GLU A 29 1.88 9.77 -0.38
C GLU A 29 2.74 8.57 -0.76
N VAL A 30 3.93 8.45 -0.16
CA VAL A 30 4.85 7.34 -0.44
C VAL A 30 4.67 6.26 0.60
N VAL A 31 4.23 5.10 0.16
CA VAL A 31 4.04 3.91 1.00
C VAL A 31 5.02 2.83 0.55
N SER A 32 5.77 2.27 1.49
CA SER A 32 6.65 1.14 1.23
C SER A 32 6.11 -0.13 1.89
N SER A 33 6.22 -1.26 1.21
CA SER A 33 5.78 -2.55 1.73
C SER A 33 6.76 -3.65 1.39
N VAL A 34 7.15 -4.43 2.39
CA VAL A 34 8.02 -5.60 2.23
C VAL A 34 7.37 -6.73 1.40
N TYR A 35 6.06 -6.73 1.31
CA TYR A 35 5.33 -7.73 0.53
C TYR A 35 5.55 -7.60 -0.97
N LEU A 36 5.83 -6.39 -1.47
CA LEU A 36 6.05 -6.15 -2.89
C LEU A 36 7.34 -6.80 -3.42
N SER A 37 8.34 -6.98 -2.55
CA SER A 37 9.62 -7.60 -2.90
C SER A 37 9.76 -9.05 -2.43
N ASN A 38 8.75 -9.60 -1.76
CA ASN A 38 8.81 -10.96 -1.23
C ASN A 38 8.58 -11.99 -2.35
N ALA A 39 9.61 -12.78 -2.65
CA ALA A 39 9.59 -13.80 -3.71
C ALA A 39 8.51 -14.89 -3.53
N SER A 40 7.94 -15.03 -2.34
CA SER A 40 6.84 -15.98 -2.09
C SER A 40 5.52 -15.57 -2.76
N PHE A 41 5.40 -14.32 -3.20
CA PHE A 41 4.21 -13.83 -3.89
C PHE A 41 4.44 -13.75 -5.40
N THR A 42 3.48 -14.26 -6.16
CA THR A 42 3.52 -14.19 -7.63
C THR A 42 3.54 -12.73 -8.10
N GLY A 43 4.52 -12.38 -8.93
CA GLY A 43 4.67 -11.04 -9.47
C GLY A 43 5.41 -10.05 -8.56
N ALA A 44 6.04 -10.55 -7.49
CA ALA A 44 6.90 -9.74 -6.64
C ALA A 44 8.11 -9.20 -7.42
N SER A 45 8.51 -7.97 -7.12
CA SER A 45 9.68 -7.33 -7.69
C SER A 45 10.24 -6.29 -6.73
N SER A 46 11.55 -6.30 -6.51
CA SER A 46 12.23 -5.29 -5.70
C SER A 46 12.41 -3.94 -6.43
N LYS A 47 12.18 -3.90 -7.73
CA LYS A 47 12.37 -2.72 -8.58
C LYS A 47 11.04 -2.09 -9.03
N ALA A 48 9.96 -2.87 -9.04
CA ALA A 48 8.66 -2.38 -9.46
C ALA A 48 8.08 -1.37 -8.47
N TRP A 49 7.40 -0.37 -9.01
CA TRP A 49 6.63 0.58 -8.23
C TRP A 49 5.23 0.75 -8.80
N TYR A 50 4.33 1.19 -7.95
CA TYR A 50 2.93 1.33 -8.27
C TYR A 50 2.47 2.75 -7.96
N LEU A 51 1.61 3.29 -8.79
CA LEU A 51 0.90 4.54 -8.55
C LEU A 51 -0.58 4.23 -8.52
N LEU A 52 -1.22 4.55 -7.40
CA LEU A 52 -2.65 4.36 -7.19
C LEU A 52 -3.32 5.71 -7.05
N ALA A 53 -4.49 5.85 -7.63
CA ALA A 53 -5.33 7.02 -7.45
C ALA A 53 -5.94 7.05 -6.05
N ASP A 54 -6.42 8.22 -5.62
CA ASP A 54 -7.19 8.35 -4.39
C ASP A 54 -8.43 7.44 -4.46
N PRO A 55 -8.60 6.52 -3.49
CA PRO A 55 -9.70 5.56 -3.49
C PRO A 55 -11.09 6.21 -3.43
N ASN A 56 -11.18 7.44 -2.90
CA ASN A 56 -12.45 8.18 -2.87
C ASN A 56 -12.86 8.73 -4.25
N ARG A 57 -11.93 8.84 -5.17
CA ARG A 57 -12.17 9.37 -6.52
C ARG A 57 -12.22 8.27 -7.57
N LEU A 58 -11.32 7.33 -7.52
CA LEU A 58 -11.20 6.24 -8.49
C LEU A 58 -10.62 4.99 -7.80
N PRO A 59 -11.47 4.17 -7.17
CA PRO A 59 -11.02 2.97 -6.48
C PRO A 59 -10.53 1.94 -7.49
N SER A 60 -9.30 1.47 -7.30
CA SER A 60 -8.68 0.43 -8.15
C SER A 60 -8.88 -0.97 -7.57
N ILE A 61 -8.89 -1.07 -6.25
CA ILE A 61 -9.04 -2.32 -5.50
C ILE A 61 -10.08 -2.08 -4.41
N GLU A 62 -11.00 -3.01 -4.28
CA GLU A 62 -12.00 -3.03 -3.22
C GLU A 62 -11.73 -4.19 -2.28
N VAL A 63 -11.83 -3.91 -0.98
CA VAL A 63 -11.79 -4.93 0.08
C VAL A 63 -13.14 -4.92 0.77
N ALA A 64 -13.84 -6.05 0.73
CA ALA A 64 -15.12 -6.24 1.38
C ALA A 64 -14.96 -7.17 2.58
N PHE A 65 -15.51 -6.78 3.72
CA PHE A 65 -15.54 -7.59 4.93
C PHE A 65 -16.94 -8.14 5.16
N LEU A 66 -17.04 -9.40 5.53
CA LEU A 66 -18.32 -10.03 5.83
C LEU A 66 -18.98 -9.31 7.03
N ASN A 67 -20.23 -8.90 6.86
CA ASN A 67 -20.99 -8.12 7.84
C ASN A 67 -20.32 -6.82 8.31
N GLY A 68 -19.37 -6.27 7.53
CA GLY A 68 -18.64 -5.06 7.89
C GLY A 68 -17.62 -5.23 9.04
N VAL A 69 -17.27 -6.45 9.39
CA VAL A 69 -16.32 -6.75 10.47
C VAL A 69 -14.91 -6.78 9.90
N ASP A 70 -14.17 -5.70 10.09
CA ASP A 70 -12.80 -5.48 9.61
C ASP A 70 -11.71 -6.03 10.54
N ARG A 71 -12.09 -6.67 11.64
CA ARG A 71 -11.19 -7.21 12.66
C ARG A 71 -11.37 -8.71 12.83
N PRO A 72 -10.29 -9.44 13.15
CA PRO A 72 -10.42 -10.84 13.51
C PRO A 72 -11.35 -11.01 14.72
N THR A 73 -12.33 -11.87 14.57
CA THR A 73 -13.16 -12.31 15.71
C THR A 73 -12.40 -13.41 16.43
N VAL A 74 -12.17 -13.21 17.73
CA VAL A 74 -11.52 -14.19 18.59
C VAL A 74 -12.54 -14.75 19.55
N GLU A 75 -12.72 -16.06 19.50
CA GLU A 75 -13.60 -16.80 20.40
C GLU A 75 -12.76 -17.65 21.36
N LYS A 76 -13.23 -17.71 22.58
CA LYS A 76 -12.66 -18.52 23.65
C LYS A 76 -13.68 -19.57 24.04
N THR A 77 -13.22 -20.79 24.23
CA THR A 77 -14.02 -21.87 24.85
C THR A 77 -13.20 -22.57 25.90
N ASP A 78 -13.89 -23.07 26.92
CA ASP A 78 -13.27 -23.93 27.91
C ASP A 78 -12.97 -25.27 27.27
N ALA A 79 -11.83 -25.85 27.61
CA ALA A 79 -11.45 -27.16 27.13
C ALA A 79 -12.35 -28.24 27.73
N ASP A 80 -12.43 -29.39 27.06
CA ASP A 80 -13.14 -30.56 27.52
C ASP A 80 -12.61 -31.02 28.90
N PHE A 81 -13.45 -31.60 29.70
CA PHE A 81 -13.14 -32.01 31.08
C PHE A 81 -11.85 -32.82 31.24
N ASN A 82 -11.45 -33.55 30.20
CA ASN A 82 -10.23 -34.38 30.18
C ASN A 82 -9.00 -33.60 29.76
N THR A 83 -9.13 -32.33 29.34
CA THR A 83 -7.99 -31.49 28.85
C THR A 83 -7.94 -30.22 29.65
N LEU A 84 -6.92 -30.08 30.50
CA LEU A 84 -6.70 -28.85 31.26
C LEU A 84 -6.21 -27.77 30.30
N GLY A 85 -7.03 -26.74 30.05
CA GLY A 85 -6.60 -25.62 29.19
C GLY A 85 -7.78 -24.77 28.71
N ILE A 86 -7.44 -23.75 27.96
CA ILE A 86 -8.38 -22.83 27.30
C ILE A 86 -8.07 -22.87 25.81
N GLN A 87 -9.10 -23.01 25.00
CA GLN A 87 -8.96 -22.98 23.55
C GLN A 87 -9.39 -21.64 23.00
N PHE A 88 -8.60 -21.11 22.06
CA PHE A 88 -8.93 -19.90 21.31
C PHE A 88 -9.00 -20.23 19.83
N ARG A 89 -9.98 -19.66 19.13
CA ARG A 89 -9.99 -19.62 17.68
C ARG A 89 -10.16 -18.21 17.20
N GLY A 90 -9.44 -17.86 16.12
CA GLY A 90 -9.61 -16.60 15.46
C GLY A 90 -10.03 -16.83 14.01
N TYR A 91 -10.95 -16.00 13.51
CA TYR A 91 -11.34 -16.01 12.11
C TYR A 91 -11.62 -14.59 11.61
N ILE A 92 -11.41 -14.37 10.32
CA ILE A 92 -11.76 -13.16 9.62
C ILE A 92 -12.17 -13.54 8.20
N ASP A 93 -13.27 -12.98 7.73
CA ASP A 93 -13.79 -13.21 6.40
C ASP A 93 -13.71 -11.91 5.59
N PHE A 94 -12.93 -11.92 4.53
CA PHE A 94 -12.82 -10.80 3.62
C PHE A 94 -12.65 -11.26 2.18
N GLY A 95 -13.05 -10.42 1.26
CA GLY A 95 -12.83 -10.60 -0.16
C GLY A 95 -12.12 -9.39 -0.75
N VAL A 96 -11.29 -9.63 -1.75
CA VAL A 96 -10.59 -8.56 -2.48
C VAL A 96 -10.90 -8.70 -3.96
N ARG A 97 -11.24 -7.59 -4.61
CA ARG A 97 -11.49 -7.54 -6.05
C ARG A 97 -10.96 -6.25 -6.64
N GLU A 98 -10.47 -6.37 -7.87
CA GLU A 98 -10.17 -5.22 -8.72
C GLU A 98 -11.46 -4.55 -9.19
N GLN A 99 -11.51 -3.22 -9.17
CA GLN A 99 -12.64 -2.43 -9.65
C GLN A 99 -12.31 -1.72 -10.97
N ASP A 100 -11.49 -0.65 -10.92
CA ASP A 100 -11.18 0.14 -12.09
C ASP A 100 -9.67 0.17 -12.35
N PHE A 101 -9.26 -0.41 -13.48
CA PHE A 101 -7.84 -0.47 -13.88
C PHE A 101 -7.24 0.90 -14.19
N ARG A 102 -8.07 1.92 -14.49
CA ARG A 102 -7.61 3.28 -14.80
C ARG A 102 -7.03 4.00 -13.59
N GLY A 103 -7.41 3.55 -12.38
CA GLY A 103 -6.91 4.10 -11.13
C GLY A 103 -5.53 3.57 -10.70
N ALA A 104 -4.94 2.63 -11.45
CA ALA A 104 -3.69 2.00 -11.08
C ALA A 104 -2.70 1.96 -12.23
N LEU A 105 -1.42 2.24 -11.93
CA LEU A 105 -0.30 2.13 -12.87
C LEU A 105 0.80 1.30 -12.22
N LYS A 106 1.30 0.29 -12.93
CA LYS A 106 2.48 -0.48 -12.54
C LYS A 106 3.63 -0.16 -13.47
N MET A 107 4.79 0.15 -12.91
CA MET A 107 6.04 0.31 -13.63
C MET A 107 7.06 -0.73 -13.18
N LYS A 108 7.74 -1.35 -14.12
CA LYS A 108 8.71 -2.42 -13.82
C LYS A 108 9.96 -1.94 -13.09
N GLY A 109 10.30 -0.66 -13.25
CA GLY A 109 11.48 -0.07 -12.61
C GLY A 109 12.82 -0.60 -13.14
N GLU A 110 12.81 -1.25 -14.28
CA GLU A 110 14.01 -1.70 -14.99
C GLU A 110 14.44 -0.62 -15.98
N ALA A 111 15.72 -0.25 -15.90
CA ALA A 111 16.35 0.59 -16.90
C ALA A 111 16.89 -0.30 -18.04
#